data_bcbc9acb2d4ec3a2e218fd866923654f
#
_entry.id   bcbc9acb2d4ec3a2e218fd866923654f
#
_cell.length_a   1.000
_cell.length_b   1.000
_cell.length_c   1.000
_cell.angle_alpha   90.00
_cell.angle_beta   90.00
_cell.angle_gamma   90.00
#
_symmetry.space_group_name_H-M   'P 1'
#
loop_
_entity.id
_entity.type
_entity.pdbx_description
1 polymer ?
#
loop_
_entity_poly.entity_id
_entity_poly.type
_entity_poly.pdbx_seq_one_letter_code
_entity_poly.pdbx_strand_id
1 'polypeptide(L)'
;MNFSALRRNLLVGSLSLALSAGLLGQAVAGEQLQKIKDAGEIKIGLEGTYPPFSFVDESGKLTGFEVEFSEALAKELGVKVKLQTTPWAGILAALESKRLDAVVNQVTISEERKKKYDFSEPYTVSGIQALVLTKKADELNIKKAADLDGKKVGVGLGTNYEQWVKAEVPGAQVKTYDDDPTKFQDLRVGRIDTILIDRLAALEYAKKAKDTTVTSEAFSRQESGIALRKGEPELLAAVNKAIEKLRADGTLKKLSEKYFSADVTQ
;
A
#
# COMPACT_ATOMS: atom_id res chain seq x y z
N MET A 1 -34.80 -64.01 32.17
CA MET A 1 -35.01 -62.87 31.26
C MET A 1 -33.68 -62.15 31.21
N ASN A 2 -33.02 -62.17 30.05
CA ASN A 2 -31.61 -61.73 29.88
C ASN A 2 -31.47 -60.25 29.58
N PHE A 3 -30.81 -59.51 30.49
CA PHE A 3 -30.47 -58.07 30.37
C PHE A 3 -29.08 -57.85 29.74
N SER A 4 -28.69 -58.54 28.69
CA SER A 4 -27.34 -58.42 28.12
C SER A 4 -27.27 -57.88 26.68
N ALA A 5 -28.38 -57.48 26.06
CA ALA A 5 -28.39 -57.09 24.64
C ALA A 5 -28.46 -55.58 24.36
N LEU A 6 -28.55 -54.70 25.39
CA LEU A 6 -28.78 -53.25 25.19
C LEU A 6 -27.56 -52.36 25.39
N ARG A 7 -26.35 -52.89 25.60
CA ARG A 7 -25.14 -52.09 25.82
C ARG A 7 -24.12 -52.08 24.69
N ARG A 8 -24.40 -52.72 23.54
CA ARG A 8 -23.40 -52.88 22.46
C ARG A 8 -23.62 -51.95 21.24
N ASN A 9 -24.71 -51.19 21.17
CA ASN A 9 -25.04 -50.36 20.01
C ASN A 9 -24.86 -48.84 20.25
N LEU A 10 -24.29 -48.41 21.38
CA LEU A 10 -24.10 -46.97 21.72
C LEU A 10 -22.65 -46.47 21.55
N LEU A 11 -21.74 -47.28 21.08
CA LEU A 11 -20.30 -46.91 20.92
C LEU A 11 -19.82 -46.79 19.47
N VAL A 12 -20.68 -46.99 18.47
CA VAL A 12 -20.30 -46.85 17.05
C VAL A 12 -20.81 -45.51 16.42
N GLY A 13 -21.67 -44.74 17.14
CA GLY A 13 -22.25 -43.50 16.64
C GLY A 13 -21.42 -42.24 16.85
N SER A 14 -20.36 -42.26 17.68
CA SER A 14 -19.64 -41.04 18.08
C SER A 14 -18.31 -40.77 17.37
N LEU A 15 -17.87 -41.66 16.47
CA LEU A 15 -16.60 -41.48 15.75
C LEU A 15 -16.73 -40.93 14.34
N SER A 16 -17.97 -40.81 13.82
CA SER A 16 -18.20 -40.34 12.45
C SER A 16 -18.51 -38.83 12.35
N LEU A 17 -18.71 -38.11 13.47
CA LEU A 17 -18.99 -36.67 13.46
C LEU A 17 -17.76 -35.77 13.64
N ALA A 18 -16.62 -36.32 14.02
CA ALA A 18 -15.39 -35.56 14.24
C ALA A 18 -14.52 -35.36 12.98
N LEU A 19 -14.78 -36.11 11.88
CA LEU A 19 -14.01 -35.99 10.63
C LEU A 19 -14.62 -35.00 9.63
N SER A 20 -15.88 -34.55 9.80
CA SER A 20 -16.52 -33.61 8.88
C SER A 20 -16.27 -32.14 9.21
N ALA A 21 -15.85 -31.82 10.44
CA ALA A 21 -15.56 -30.44 10.83
C ALA A 21 -14.17 -29.93 10.35
N GLY A 22 -13.25 -30.85 10.03
CA GLY A 22 -11.92 -30.48 9.53
C GLY A 22 -11.86 -30.14 8.03
N LEU A 23 -12.85 -30.57 7.24
CA LEU A 23 -12.90 -30.34 5.79
C LEU A 23 -13.59 -29.05 5.38
N LEU A 24 -14.45 -28.48 6.24
CA LEU A 24 -15.11 -27.21 5.97
C LEU A 24 -14.21 -25.98 6.20
N GLY A 25 -13.15 -26.12 7.00
CA GLY A 25 -12.16 -25.03 7.22
C GLY A 25 -11.13 -24.90 6.10
N GLN A 26 -10.86 -25.96 5.34
CA GLN A 26 -9.90 -25.93 4.23
C GLN A 26 -10.53 -25.47 2.90
N ALA A 27 -11.85 -25.52 2.76
CA ALA A 27 -12.55 -25.11 1.53
C ALA A 27 -12.67 -23.59 1.38
N VAL A 28 -12.43 -22.80 2.45
CA VAL A 28 -12.49 -21.32 2.41
C VAL A 28 -11.10 -20.72 2.16
N ALA A 29 -10.04 -21.44 2.55
CA ALA A 29 -8.66 -21.08 2.28
C ALA A 29 -8.39 -21.30 0.78
N GLY A 30 -7.91 -20.27 0.06
CA GLY A 30 -7.60 -20.34 -1.38
C GLY A 30 -8.73 -19.93 -2.33
N GLU A 31 -9.93 -19.66 -1.84
CA GLU A 31 -11.07 -19.30 -2.68
C GLU A 31 -10.81 -18.06 -3.54
N GLN A 32 -10.13 -17.04 -2.98
CA GLN A 32 -9.85 -15.79 -3.71
C GLN A 32 -8.80 -15.99 -4.79
N LEU A 33 -7.70 -16.70 -4.50
CA LEU A 33 -6.68 -17.00 -5.52
C LEU A 33 -7.28 -17.82 -6.67
N GLN A 34 -8.14 -18.81 -6.34
CA GLN A 34 -8.80 -19.62 -7.36
C GLN A 34 -9.77 -18.77 -8.22
N LYS A 35 -10.56 -17.88 -7.62
CA LYS A 35 -11.43 -16.94 -8.35
C LYS A 35 -10.65 -16.04 -9.30
N ILE A 36 -9.49 -15.53 -8.87
CA ILE A 36 -8.59 -14.72 -9.72
C ILE A 36 -8.08 -15.56 -10.90
N LYS A 37 -7.68 -16.80 -10.66
CA LYS A 37 -7.22 -17.71 -11.72
C LYS A 37 -8.32 -18.11 -12.70
N ASP A 38 -9.51 -18.42 -12.20
CA ASP A 38 -10.67 -18.77 -13.03
C ASP A 38 -11.15 -17.60 -13.88
N ALA A 39 -11.09 -16.38 -13.33
CA ALA A 39 -11.37 -15.14 -14.06
C ALA A 39 -10.26 -14.78 -15.06
N GLY A 40 -9.05 -15.33 -14.89
CA GLY A 40 -7.87 -14.97 -15.68
C GLY A 40 -7.40 -13.52 -15.46
N GLU A 41 -7.84 -12.87 -14.39
CA GLU A 41 -7.63 -11.44 -14.14
C GLU A 41 -7.54 -11.15 -12.64
N ILE A 42 -6.58 -10.29 -12.24
CA ILE A 42 -6.49 -9.71 -10.89
C ILE A 42 -6.79 -8.20 -10.95
N LYS A 43 -7.69 -7.72 -10.07
CA LYS A 43 -8.07 -6.30 -9.97
C LYS A 43 -7.18 -5.62 -8.93
N ILE A 44 -6.30 -4.74 -9.40
CA ILE A 44 -5.35 -4.00 -8.55
C ILE A 44 -5.74 -2.53 -8.50
N GLY A 45 -5.91 -1.99 -7.28
CA GLY A 45 -6.18 -0.59 -7.03
C GLY A 45 -4.88 0.22 -6.90
N LEU A 46 -4.86 1.41 -7.51
CA LEU A 46 -3.84 2.44 -7.38
C LEU A 46 -4.48 3.83 -7.64
N GLU A 47 -3.80 4.92 -7.29
CA GLU A 47 -4.42 6.26 -7.43
C GLU A 47 -4.43 6.80 -8.86
N GLY A 48 -3.36 6.61 -9.61
CA GLY A 48 -3.20 7.20 -10.95
C GLY A 48 -2.91 8.72 -10.96
N THR A 49 -2.75 9.33 -9.79
CA THR A 49 -2.42 10.76 -9.58
C THR A 49 -1.20 10.94 -8.68
N TYR A 50 -0.41 9.88 -8.47
CA TYR A 50 0.70 9.81 -7.52
C TYR A 50 2.04 9.47 -8.21
N PRO A 51 2.66 10.43 -8.94
CA PRO A 51 3.96 10.22 -9.56
C PRO A 51 5.07 10.10 -8.49
N PRO A 52 6.12 9.27 -8.73
CA PRO A 52 6.36 8.46 -9.92
C PRO A 52 5.78 7.04 -9.85
N PHE A 53 4.91 6.77 -8.87
CA PHE A 53 4.35 5.42 -8.61
C PHE A 53 3.24 5.06 -9.58
N SER A 54 2.21 5.90 -9.68
CA SER A 54 1.10 5.73 -10.65
C SER A 54 0.58 7.09 -11.08
N PHE A 55 0.61 7.38 -12.37
CA PHE A 55 0.17 8.66 -12.93
C PHE A 55 -0.19 8.53 -14.40
N VAL A 56 -0.91 9.50 -14.92
CA VAL A 56 -1.20 9.60 -16.35
C VAL A 56 -0.13 10.48 -17.00
N ASP A 57 0.53 9.95 -18.02
CA ASP A 57 1.55 10.67 -18.77
C ASP A 57 0.94 11.68 -19.78
N GLU A 58 1.79 12.42 -20.49
CA GLU A 58 1.37 13.42 -21.48
C GLU A 58 0.57 12.83 -22.66
N SER A 59 0.70 11.52 -22.91
CA SER A 59 -0.08 10.81 -23.93
C SER A 59 -1.45 10.35 -23.45
N GLY A 60 -1.76 10.55 -22.17
CA GLY A 60 -2.99 10.07 -21.52
C GLY A 60 -2.91 8.62 -21.06
N LYS A 61 -1.72 7.99 -21.07
CA LYS A 61 -1.52 6.62 -20.65
C LYS A 61 -1.22 6.55 -19.15
N LEU A 62 -1.90 5.65 -18.44
CA LEU A 62 -1.55 5.30 -17.06
C LEU A 62 -0.18 4.60 -17.04
N THR A 63 0.75 5.11 -16.26
CA THR A 63 2.14 4.64 -16.16
C THR A 63 2.68 4.84 -14.74
N GLY A 64 3.89 4.39 -14.47
CA GLY A 64 4.59 4.56 -13.19
C GLY A 64 5.12 3.23 -12.67
N PHE A 65 5.91 3.32 -11.62
CA PHE A 65 6.56 2.15 -11.00
C PHE A 65 5.54 1.05 -10.63
N GLU A 66 4.46 1.42 -9.96
CA GLU A 66 3.46 0.46 -9.47
C GLU A 66 2.57 -0.08 -10.59
N VAL A 67 2.39 0.67 -11.67
CA VAL A 67 1.71 0.17 -12.88
C VAL A 67 2.49 -0.99 -13.48
N GLU A 68 3.78 -0.77 -13.78
CA GLU A 68 4.64 -1.80 -14.38
C GLU A 68 4.93 -2.95 -13.39
N PHE A 69 5.06 -2.66 -12.10
CA PHE A 69 5.18 -3.68 -11.06
C PHE A 69 3.92 -4.57 -11.00
N SER A 70 2.72 -3.98 -11.05
CA SER A 70 1.46 -4.73 -11.05
C SER A 70 1.30 -5.60 -12.31
N GLU A 71 1.76 -5.13 -13.46
CA GLU A 71 1.81 -5.92 -14.71
C GLU A 71 2.75 -7.13 -14.57
N ALA A 72 3.96 -6.91 -14.02
CA ALA A 72 4.92 -7.97 -13.77
C ALA A 72 4.40 -8.99 -12.73
N LEU A 73 3.79 -8.52 -11.65
CA LEU A 73 3.18 -9.35 -10.61
C LEU A 73 2.07 -10.25 -11.18
N ALA A 74 1.14 -9.68 -11.95
CA ALA A 74 0.05 -10.43 -12.55
C ALA A 74 0.55 -11.50 -13.52
N LYS A 75 1.60 -11.19 -14.30
CA LYS A 75 2.28 -12.14 -15.19
C LYS A 75 2.85 -13.33 -14.39
N GLU A 76 3.49 -13.07 -13.25
CA GLU A 76 4.00 -14.15 -12.38
C GLU A 76 2.89 -14.99 -11.75
N LEU A 77 1.73 -14.38 -11.47
CA LEU A 77 0.54 -15.10 -11.02
C LEU A 77 -0.17 -15.88 -12.15
N GLY A 78 0.23 -15.69 -13.42
CA GLY A 78 -0.33 -16.35 -14.60
C GLY A 78 -1.69 -15.77 -15.03
N VAL A 79 -1.98 -14.50 -14.71
CA VAL A 79 -3.23 -13.81 -15.04
C VAL A 79 -2.97 -12.44 -15.65
N LYS A 80 -4.01 -11.79 -16.19
CA LYS A 80 -3.95 -10.38 -16.61
C LYS A 80 -4.14 -9.45 -15.42
N VAL A 81 -3.56 -8.27 -15.47
CA VAL A 81 -3.88 -7.20 -14.51
C VAL A 81 -5.02 -6.34 -15.04
N LYS A 82 -5.95 -5.99 -14.15
CA LYS A 82 -6.93 -4.92 -14.35
C LYS A 82 -6.67 -3.82 -13.33
N LEU A 83 -6.02 -2.77 -13.79
CA LEU A 83 -5.76 -1.60 -12.96
C LEU A 83 -7.04 -0.77 -12.79
N GLN A 84 -7.35 -0.38 -11.56
CA GLN A 84 -8.49 0.47 -11.22
C GLN A 84 -7.99 1.69 -10.45
N THR A 85 -8.06 2.86 -11.10
CA THR A 85 -7.74 4.11 -10.44
C THR A 85 -8.83 4.46 -9.43
N THR A 86 -8.41 4.70 -8.20
CA THR A 86 -9.29 5.00 -7.07
C THR A 86 -8.58 5.98 -6.15
N PRO A 87 -9.20 7.12 -5.80
CA PRO A 87 -8.62 8.05 -4.84
C PRO A 87 -8.24 7.37 -3.52
N TRP A 88 -7.15 7.82 -2.87
CA TRP A 88 -6.65 7.23 -1.62
C TRP A 88 -7.74 7.08 -0.56
N ALA A 89 -8.57 8.09 -0.37
CA ALA A 89 -9.66 8.08 0.62
C ALA A 89 -10.65 6.90 0.45
N GLY A 90 -10.75 6.32 -0.74
CA GLY A 90 -11.67 5.22 -1.04
C GLY A 90 -11.04 3.88 -1.37
N ILE A 91 -9.71 3.82 -1.55
CA ILE A 91 -9.06 2.63 -2.13
C ILE A 91 -9.09 1.42 -1.19
N LEU A 92 -8.86 1.62 0.10
CA LEU A 92 -8.91 0.54 1.09
C LEU A 92 -10.37 0.05 1.31
N ALA A 93 -11.35 0.96 1.28
CA ALA A 93 -12.77 0.57 1.32
C ALA A 93 -13.18 -0.21 0.04
N ALA A 94 -12.58 0.09 -1.11
CA ALA A 94 -12.78 -0.69 -2.33
C ALA A 94 -12.21 -2.12 -2.22
N LEU A 95 -11.07 -2.29 -1.52
CA LEU A 95 -10.51 -3.60 -1.18
C LEU A 95 -11.45 -4.38 -0.24
N GLU A 96 -11.91 -3.76 0.85
CA GLU A 96 -12.82 -4.36 1.83
C GLU A 96 -14.15 -4.82 1.18
N SER A 97 -14.69 -4.01 0.28
CA SER A 97 -15.94 -4.32 -0.44
C SER A 97 -15.76 -5.28 -1.64
N LYS A 98 -14.58 -5.89 -1.79
CA LYS A 98 -14.26 -6.86 -2.87
C LYS A 98 -14.35 -6.28 -4.29
N ARG A 99 -14.33 -4.95 -4.44
CA ARG A 99 -14.21 -4.29 -5.75
C ARG A 99 -12.79 -4.42 -6.30
N LEU A 100 -11.79 -4.52 -5.40
CA LEU A 100 -10.40 -4.79 -5.69
C LEU A 100 -9.98 -6.12 -5.07
N ASP A 101 -8.99 -6.77 -5.65
CA ASP A 101 -8.37 -7.97 -5.10
C ASP A 101 -7.12 -7.63 -4.29
N ALA A 102 -6.40 -6.58 -4.69
CA ALA A 102 -5.21 -6.08 -4.03
C ALA A 102 -5.11 -4.55 -4.18
N VAL A 103 -4.34 -3.90 -3.31
CA VAL A 103 -3.96 -2.49 -3.45
C VAL A 103 -2.45 -2.40 -3.52
N VAL A 104 -1.96 -1.78 -4.61
CA VAL A 104 -0.55 -1.46 -4.86
C VAL A 104 -0.47 0.06 -5.01
N ASN A 105 -0.22 0.77 -3.89
CA ASN A 105 -0.28 2.24 -3.83
C ASN A 105 0.56 2.78 -2.66
N GLN A 106 1.82 2.37 -2.55
CA GLN A 106 2.72 2.74 -1.44
C GLN A 106 2.06 2.57 -0.06
N VAL A 107 1.27 1.50 0.11
CA VAL A 107 0.57 1.28 1.37
C VAL A 107 1.59 0.87 2.44
N THR A 108 1.95 1.82 3.28
CA THR A 108 2.90 1.59 4.38
C THR A 108 2.40 0.47 5.28
N ILE A 109 3.26 -0.50 5.53
CA ILE A 109 3.03 -1.59 6.47
C ILE A 109 3.10 -0.99 7.89
N SER A 110 1.99 -1.01 8.62
CA SER A 110 1.93 -0.56 10.02
C SER A 110 1.14 -1.54 10.88
N GLU A 111 1.43 -1.56 12.17
CA GLU A 111 0.72 -2.44 13.13
C GLU A 111 -0.79 -2.13 13.18
N GLU A 112 -1.18 -0.87 12.98
CA GLU A 112 -2.59 -0.50 12.90
C GLU A 112 -3.26 -1.10 11.66
N ARG A 113 -2.63 -0.96 10.49
CA ARG A 113 -3.16 -1.50 9.22
C ARG A 113 -3.16 -3.03 9.21
N LYS A 114 -2.16 -3.68 9.81
CA LYS A 114 -2.12 -5.14 9.98
C LYS A 114 -3.28 -5.71 10.78
N LYS A 115 -3.97 -4.92 11.59
CA LYS A 115 -5.20 -5.35 12.28
C LYS A 115 -6.34 -5.61 11.29
N LYS A 116 -6.38 -4.91 10.16
CA LYS A 116 -7.48 -4.95 9.17
C LYS A 116 -7.11 -5.65 7.87
N TYR A 117 -5.83 -5.62 7.48
CA TYR A 117 -5.32 -6.12 6.20
C TYR A 117 -4.18 -7.10 6.42
N ASP A 118 -3.98 -8.00 5.47
CA ASP A 118 -2.75 -8.73 5.31
C ASP A 118 -1.85 -7.97 4.33
N PHE A 119 -0.54 -8.03 4.55
CA PHE A 119 0.44 -7.35 3.71
C PHE A 119 1.43 -8.34 3.13
N SER A 120 1.79 -8.13 1.88
CA SER A 120 2.93 -8.82 1.29
C SER A 120 4.24 -8.44 1.99
N GLU A 121 5.31 -9.19 1.67
CA GLU A 121 6.67 -8.68 1.86
C GLU A 121 6.81 -7.29 1.22
N PRO A 122 7.65 -6.40 1.81
CA PRO A 122 7.84 -5.07 1.26
C PRO A 122 8.35 -5.12 -0.18
N TYR A 123 7.81 -4.28 -1.06
CA TYR A 123 8.32 -4.12 -2.43
C TYR A 123 9.07 -2.81 -2.63
N THR A 124 8.93 -1.83 -1.72
CA THR A 124 9.72 -0.60 -1.66
C THR A 124 10.04 -0.20 -0.22
N VAL A 125 11.18 0.46 -0.08
CA VAL A 125 11.61 1.12 1.14
C VAL A 125 11.79 2.61 0.85
N SER A 126 11.13 3.46 1.63
CA SER A 126 11.14 4.90 1.48
C SER A 126 11.13 5.60 2.85
N GLY A 127 10.56 6.79 2.94
CA GLY A 127 10.45 7.53 4.20
C GLY A 127 9.48 8.68 4.12
N ILE A 128 9.23 9.34 5.24
CA ILE A 128 8.43 10.55 5.33
C ILE A 128 9.33 11.75 5.04
N GLN A 129 8.95 12.59 4.08
CA GLN A 129 9.75 13.72 3.63
C GLN A 129 8.96 15.02 3.68
N ALA A 130 9.61 16.11 4.14
CA ALA A 130 9.06 17.45 4.03
C ALA A 130 9.44 18.06 2.67
N LEU A 131 8.43 18.59 1.97
CA LEU A 131 8.56 19.35 0.74
C LEU A 131 8.06 20.78 0.97
N VAL A 132 8.86 21.77 0.61
CA VAL A 132 8.57 23.20 0.79
C VAL A 132 8.73 23.95 -0.53
N LEU A 133 8.21 25.18 -0.60
CA LEU A 133 8.60 26.09 -1.68
C LEU A 133 10.08 26.47 -1.56
N THR A 134 10.83 26.40 -2.66
CA THR A 134 12.27 26.72 -2.68
C THR A 134 12.56 28.11 -2.09
N LYS A 135 11.74 29.11 -2.43
CA LYS A 135 11.87 30.48 -1.91
C LYS A 135 11.62 30.63 -0.40
N LYS A 136 11.07 29.59 0.25
CA LYS A 136 10.74 29.55 1.68
C LYS A 136 11.65 28.61 2.48
N ALA A 137 12.51 27.86 1.81
CA ALA A 137 13.31 26.81 2.42
C ALA A 137 14.18 27.32 3.58
N ASP A 138 14.89 28.45 3.37
CA ASP A 138 15.78 29.03 4.37
C ASP A 138 14.99 29.62 5.56
N GLU A 139 13.86 30.29 5.29
CA GLU A 139 12.96 30.86 6.32
C GLU A 139 12.37 29.76 7.20
N LEU A 140 11.88 28.69 6.60
CA LEU A 140 11.22 27.59 7.31
C LEU A 140 12.25 26.71 8.05
N ASN A 141 13.44 26.54 7.49
CA ASN A 141 14.58 25.81 8.06
C ASN A 141 14.22 24.44 8.65
N ILE A 142 13.37 23.69 7.96
CA ILE A 142 12.90 22.37 8.41
C ILE A 142 14.00 21.33 8.16
N LYS A 143 14.67 20.84 9.19
CA LYS A 143 15.73 19.83 9.11
C LYS A 143 15.38 18.55 9.88
N LYS A 144 14.56 18.63 10.90
CA LYS A 144 14.12 17.53 11.76
C LYS A 144 12.64 17.65 12.09
N ALA A 145 12.03 16.59 12.60
CA ALA A 145 10.60 16.55 12.94
C ALA A 145 10.16 17.73 13.84
N ALA A 146 10.94 18.06 14.87
CA ALA A 146 10.62 19.15 15.80
C ALA A 146 10.50 20.52 15.12
N ASP A 147 11.11 20.74 13.95
CA ASP A 147 11.05 22.01 13.23
C ASP A 147 9.67 22.23 12.54
N LEU A 148 8.81 21.21 12.55
CA LEU A 148 7.42 21.29 12.10
C LEU A 148 6.49 21.89 13.16
N ASP A 149 6.96 22.08 14.39
CA ASP A 149 6.16 22.69 15.47
C ASP A 149 5.68 24.07 15.06
N GLY A 150 4.39 24.36 15.27
CA GLY A 150 3.74 25.61 14.87
C GLY A 150 3.57 25.81 13.34
N LYS A 151 4.14 24.95 12.48
CA LYS A 151 4.00 25.05 11.02
C LYS A 151 2.67 24.51 10.53
N LYS A 152 2.17 25.07 9.42
CA LYS A 152 1.01 24.55 8.69
C LYS A 152 1.45 23.41 7.78
N VAL A 153 1.11 22.17 8.18
CA VAL A 153 1.57 20.96 7.54
C VAL A 153 0.44 20.31 6.75
N GLY A 154 0.59 20.22 5.43
CA GLY A 154 -0.35 19.50 4.55
C GLY A 154 -0.03 18.02 4.45
N VAL A 155 -1.05 17.18 4.63
CA VAL A 155 -0.96 15.72 4.52
C VAL A 155 -2.19 15.15 3.81
N GLY A 156 -2.08 13.98 3.20
CA GLY A 156 -3.25 13.25 2.69
C GLY A 156 -4.09 12.72 3.85
N LEU A 157 -5.41 12.83 3.75
CA LEU A 157 -6.37 12.33 4.74
C LEU A 157 -6.24 10.82 4.91
N GLY A 158 -6.15 10.33 6.15
CA GLY A 158 -6.05 8.90 6.47
C GLY A 158 -4.70 8.27 6.11
N THR A 159 -3.69 9.08 5.80
CA THR A 159 -2.33 8.58 5.52
C THR A 159 -1.55 8.33 6.82
N ASN A 160 -0.52 7.49 6.72
CA ASN A 160 0.48 7.35 7.78
C ASN A 160 1.24 8.65 8.07
N TYR A 161 1.33 9.57 7.11
CA TYR A 161 1.95 10.90 7.29
C TYR A 161 1.12 11.76 8.26
N GLU A 162 -0.20 11.73 8.12
CA GLU A 162 -1.12 12.39 9.05
C GLU A 162 -0.99 11.83 10.46
N GLN A 163 -1.01 10.50 10.59
CA GLN A 163 -0.87 9.83 11.88
C GLN A 163 0.49 10.16 12.52
N TRP A 164 1.55 10.08 11.74
CA TRP A 164 2.91 10.34 12.20
C TRP A 164 3.08 11.79 12.69
N VAL A 165 2.67 12.79 11.92
CA VAL A 165 2.86 14.19 12.33
C VAL A 165 2.04 14.55 13.57
N LYS A 166 0.82 14.01 13.70
CA LYS A 166 -0.01 14.21 14.90
C LYS A 166 0.58 13.56 16.15
N ALA A 167 1.26 12.43 16.00
CA ALA A 167 1.90 11.72 17.11
C ALA A 167 3.25 12.36 17.50
N GLU A 168 4.10 12.65 16.52
CA GLU A 168 5.48 13.08 16.75
C GLU A 168 5.61 14.60 16.96
N VAL A 169 4.69 15.39 16.39
CA VAL A 169 4.73 16.86 16.45
C VAL A 169 3.34 17.42 16.78
N PRO A 170 2.86 17.28 18.03
CA PRO A 170 1.52 17.73 18.42
C PRO A 170 1.24 19.21 18.22
N GLY A 171 2.29 20.06 18.19
CA GLY A 171 2.17 21.51 17.93
C GLY A 171 2.06 21.88 16.44
N ALA A 172 2.20 20.93 15.52
CA ALA A 172 2.00 21.19 14.10
C ALA A 172 0.53 21.48 13.77
N GLN A 173 0.29 22.47 12.90
CA GLN A 173 -1.06 22.80 12.42
C GLN A 173 -1.39 21.95 11.18
N VAL A 174 -1.91 20.74 11.43
CA VAL A 174 -2.14 19.75 10.38
C VAL A 174 -3.38 20.08 9.58
N LYS A 175 -3.25 20.16 8.24
CA LYS A 175 -4.33 20.28 7.27
C LYS A 175 -4.37 19.05 6.38
N THR A 176 -5.51 18.39 6.31
CA THR A 176 -5.72 17.17 5.52
C THR A 176 -6.31 17.48 4.15
N TYR A 177 -5.99 16.65 3.16
CA TYR A 177 -6.42 16.75 1.77
C TYR A 177 -6.84 15.40 1.22
N ASP A 178 -7.87 15.41 0.38
CA ASP A 178 -8.35 14.18 -0.27
C ASP A 178 -7.49 13.79 -1.49
N ASP A 179 -6.76 14.74 -2.07
CA ASP A 179 -5.90 14.55 -3.23
C ASP A 179 -4.62 15.39 -3.17
N ASP A 180 -3.61 14.94 -3.90
CA ASP A 180 -2.32 15.63 -3.99
C ASP A 180 -2.38 16.95 -4.77
N PRO A 181 -3.04 17.06 -5.93
CA PRO A 181 -3.13 18.32 -6.66
C PRO A 181 -3.61 19.49 -5.81
N THR A 182 -4.67 19.34 -5.01
CA THR A 182 -5.20 20.37 -4.11
C THR A 182 -4.19 20.72 -3.02
N LYS A 183 -3.53 19.73 -2.43
CA LYS A 183 -2.49 19.92 -1.43
C LYS A 183 -1.31 20.74 -1.98
N PHE A 184 -0.82 20.40 -3.18
CA PHE A 184 0.25 21.14 -3.84
C PHE A 184 -0.16 22.57 -4.21
N GLN A 185 -1.40 22.78 -4.63
CA GLN A 185 -1.90 24.13 -4.91
C GLN A 185 -1.88 24.99 -3.64
N ASP A 186 -2.31 24.46 -2.50
CA ASP A 186 -2.29 25.20 -1.23
C ASP A 186 -0.87 25.50 -0.74
N LEU A 187 0.11 24.63 -1.01
CA LEU A 187 1.53 24.97 -0.80
C LEU A 187 1.97 26.14 -1.66
N ARG A 188 1.67 26.14 -2.96
CA ARG A 188 2.08 27.20 -3.90
C ARG A 188 1.51 28.56 -3.55
N VAL A 189 0.28 28.62 -3.06
CA VAL A 189 -0.37 29.88 -2.65
C VAL A 189 -0.10 30.24 -1.18
N GLY A 190 0.70 29.46 -0.46
CA GLY A 190 1.13 29.76 0.92
C GLY A 190 0.06 29.52 1.99
N ARG A 191 -0.98 28.73 1.70
CA ARG A 191 -1.97 28.33 2.71
C ARG A 191 -1.43 27.30 3.69
N ILE A 192 -0.41 26.53 3.29
CA ILE A 192 0.40 25.65 4.10
C ILE A 192 1.88 25.96 3.89
N ASP A 193 2.70 25.63 4.88
CA ASP A 193 4.14 25.89 4.87
C ASP A 193 4.93 24.74 4.25
N THR A 194 4.48 23.51 4.47
CA THR A 194 5.12 22.28 4.00
C THR A 194 4.11 21.18 3.73
N ILE A 195 4.51 20.24 2.88
CA ILE A 195 3.80 18.98 2.66
C ILE A 195 4.65 17.86 3.25
N LEU A 196 4.03 16.95 4.01
CA LEU A 196 4.62 15.63 4.30
C LEU A 196 4.07 14.60 3.32
N ILE A 197 4.98 13.91 2.66
CA ILE A 197 4.68 12.93 1.62
C ILE A 197 5.78 11.88 1.59
N ASP A 198 5.59 10.82 0.80
CA ASP A 198 6.65 9.86 0.51
C ASP A 198 7.91 10.53 -0.06
N ARG A 199 9.08 10.09 0.41
CA ARG A 199 10.37 10.66 -0.01
C ARG A 199 10.59 10.58 -1.52
N LEU A 200 10.24 9.46 -2.16
CA LEU A 200 10.45 9.29 -3.60
C LEU A 200 9.51 10.20 -4.40
N ALA A 201 8.27 10.38 -3.94
CA ALA A 201 7.36 11.38 -4.51
C ALA A 201 7.87 12.80 -4.30
N ALA A 202 8.33 13.16 -3.09
CA ALA A 202 8.87 14.47 -2.80
C ALA A 202 10.04 14.84 -3.71
N LEU A 203 10.97 13.89 -3.92
CA LEU A 203 12.12 14.08 -4.81
C LEU A 203 11.69 14.25 -6.28
N GLU A 204 10.71 13.48 -6.73
CA GLU A 204 10.18 13.61 -8.09
C GLU A 204 9.46 14.96 -8.30
N TYR A 205 8.65 15.39 -7.33
CA TYR A 205 8.02 16.71 -7.37
C TYR A 205 9.05 17.85 -7.36
N ALA A 206 10.07 17.78 -6.51
CA ALA A 206 11.13 18.78 -6.47
C ALA A 206 11.92 18.84 -7.79
N LYS A 207 12.13 17.70 -8.44
CA LYS A 207 12.79 17.63 -9.75
C LYS A 207 11.96 18.24 -10.87
N LYS A 208 10.63 17.98 -10.89
CA LYS A 208 9.73 18.45 -11.95
C LYS A 208 9.29 19.90 -11.76
N ALA A 209 8.92 20.26 -10.55
CA ALA A 209 8.29 21.52 -10.24
C ALA A 209 9.28 22.54 -9.67
N LYS A 210 10.40 22.76 -10.21
CA LYS A 210 11.55 23.66 -9.86
C LYS A 210 11.32 24.74 -8.78
N ASP A 211 10.06 24.99 -8.40
CA ASP A 211 9.62 25.90 -7.34
C ASP A 211 9.51 25.24 -5.95
N THR A 212 9.76 23.93 -5.87
CA THR A 212 9.74 23.15 -4.62
C THR A 212 11.06 22.47 -4.38
N THR A 213 11.38 22.19 -3.10
CA THR A 213 12.59 21.48 -2.69
C THR A 213 12.31 20.65 -1.43
N VAL A 214 13.10 19.59 -1.24
CA VAL A 214 13.18 18.85 0.02
C VAL A 214 14.23 19.51 0.93
N THR A 215 13.96 19.58 2.23
CA THR A 215 14.76 20.37 3.17
C THR A 215 15.52 19.53 4.17
N SER A 216 15.22 18.24 4.27
CA SER A 216 15.74 17.35 5.31
C SER A 216 16.08 15.98 4.75
N GLU A 217 16.71 15.14 5.55
CA GLU A 217 16.62 13.69 5.41
C GLU A 217 15.20 13.22 5.71
N ALA A 218 14.89 11.99 5.34
CA ALA A 218 13.59 11.40 5.68
C ALA A 218 13.44 11.28 7.20
N PHE A 219 12.29 11.71 7.72
CA PHE A 219 12.01 11.70 9.16
C PHE A 219 11.77 10.30 9.73
N SER A 220 11.27 9.40 8.91
CA SER A 220 10.96 8.02 9.32
C SER A 220 11.10 7.09 8.12
N ARG A 221 11.72 5.94 8.34
CA ARG A 221 11.77 4.86 7.32
C ARG A 221 10.39 4.23 7.18
N GLN A 222 9.99 4.00 5.95
CA GLN A 222 8.72 3.40 5.59
C GLN A 222 8.94 2.19 4.69
N GLU A 223 8.24 1.10 4.97
CA GLU A 223 8.18 -0.08 4.11
C GLU A 223 6.78 -0.19 3.53
N SER A 224 6.67 -0.33 2.22
CA SER A 224 5.39 -0.46 1.53
C SER A 224 5.18 -1.87 1.03
N GLY A 225 4.00 -2.41 1.28
CA GLY A 225 3.57 -3.74 0.86
C GLY A 225 2.26 -3.69 0.08
N ILE A 226 1.96 -4.77 -0.62
CA ILE A 226 0.67 -4.98 -1.26
C ILE A 226 -0.35 -5.27 -0.16
N ALA A 227 -1.40 -4.46 -0.07
CA ALA A 227 -2.47 -4.71 0.89
C ALA A 227 -3.51 -5.67 0.30
N LEU A 228 -3.84 -6.70 1.08
CA LEU A 228 -4.83 -7.74 0.80
C LEU A 228 -5.88 -7.77 1.90
N ARG A 229 -7.07 -8.30 1.62
CA ARG A 229 -8.04 -8.60 2.67
C ARG A 229 -7.47 -9.67 3.60
N LYS A 230 -7.86 -9.61 4.86
CA LYS A 230 -7.50 -10.67 5.82
C LYS A 230 -8.17 -11.99 5.48
N GLY A 231 -7.44 -13.07 5.78
CA GLY A 231 -7.94 -14.43 5.63
C GLY A 231 -7.81 -15.01 4.23
N GLU A 232 -6.89 -14.47 3.43
CA GLU A 232 -6.57 -14.94 2.07
C GLU A 232 -5.11 -15.46 2.00
N PRO A 233 -4.70 -16.45 2.83
CA PRO A 233 -3.30 -16.85 2.98
C PRO A 233 -2.67 -17.42 1.70
N GLU A 234 -3.46 -18.08 0.84
CA GLU A 234 -2.96 -18.62 -0.43
C GLU A 234 -2.69 -17.50 -1.45
N LEU A 235 -3.53 -16.45 -1.47
CA LEU A 235 -3.28 -15.27 -2.29
C LEU A 235 -2.02 -14.54 -1.79
N LEU A 236 -1.90 -14.35 -0.47
CA LEU A 236 -0.73 -13.74 0.14
C LEU A 236 0.55 -14.52 -0.18
N ALA A 237 0.53 -15.85 -0.04
CA ALA A 237 1.67 -16.71 -0.36
C ALA A 237 2.05 -16.63 -1.86
N ALA A 238 1.05 -16.61 -2.75
CA ALA A 238 1.28 -16.49 -4.19
C ALA A 238 1.88 -15.12 -4.56
N VAL A 239 1.39 -14.04 -3.95
CA VAL A 239 1.90 -12.66 -4.12
C VAL A 239 3.34 -12.58 -3.61
N ASN A 240 3.65 -13.08 -2.42
CA ASN A 240 5.01 -13.07 -1.87
C ASN A 240 5.98 -13.85 -2.75
N LYS A 241 5.59 -15.05 -3.22
CA LYS A 241 6.40 -15.84 -4.15
C LYS A 241 6.66 -15.09 -5.46
N ALA A 242 5.68 -14.35 -5.97
CA ALA A 242 5.85 -13.54 -7.17
C ALA A 242 6.83 -12.37 -6.93
N ILE A 243 6.73 -11.67 -5.79
CA ILE A 243 7.67 -10.60 -5.40
C ILE A 243 9.09 -11.16 -5.28
N GLU A 244 9.26 -12.29 -4.59
CA GLU A 244 10.56 -12.97 -4.44
C GLU A 244 11.19 -13.27 -5.81
N LYS A 245 10.39 -13.80 -6.75
CA LYS A 245 10.86 -14.11 -8.10
C LYS A 245 11.25 -12.86 -8.88
N LEU A 246 10.42 -11.78 -8.84
CA LEU A 246 10.72 -10.51 -9.49
C LEU A 246 11.97 -9.82 -8.89
N ARG A 247 12.25 -10.06 -7.61
CA ARG A 247 13.46 -9.61 -6.94
C ARG A 247 14.67 -10.44 -7.41
N ALA A 248 14.56 -11.76 -7.43
CA ALA A 248 15.64 -12.69 -7.79
C ALA A 248 16.08 -12.55 -9.26
N ASP A 249 15.14 -12.31 -10.19
CA ASP A 249 15.45 -12.12 -11.62
C ASP A 249 15.85 -10.68 -11.98
N GLY A 250 15.86 -9.76 -11.01
CA GLY A 250 16.27 -8.38 -11.16
C GLY A 250 15.21 -7.47 -11.80
N THR A 251 13.99 -7.95 -12.05
CA THR A 251 12.90 -7.13 -12.61
C THR A 251 12.56 -5.98 -11.67
N LEU A 252 12.41 -6.26 -10.37
CA LEU A 252 12.06 -5.25 -9.37
C LEU A 252 13.13 -4.15 -9.30
N LYS A 253 14.41 -4.53 -9.30
CA LYS A 253 15.55 -3.61 -9.33
C LYS A 253 15.53 -2.72 -10.58
N LYS A 254 15.32 -3.30 -11.78
CA LYS A 254 15.25 -2.54 -13.03
C LYS A 254 14.12 -1.51 -13.02
N LEU A 255 12.95 -1.87 -12.50
CA LEU A 255 11.83 -0.95 -12.34
C LEU A 255 12.18 0.18 -11.36
N SER A 256 12.80 -0.16 -10.23
CA SER A 256 13.27 0.82 -9.24
C SER A 256 14.26 1.82 -9.84
N GLU A 257 15.29 1.34 -10.52
CA GLU A 257 16.29 2.19 -11.16
C GLU A 257 15.68 3.08 -12.26
N LYS A 258 14.69 2.56 -13.01
CA LYS A 258 13.98 3.32 -14.05
C LYS A 258 13.24 4.53 -13.49
N TYR A 259 12.55 4.37 -12.36
CA TYR A 259 11.66 5.40 -11.83
C TYR A 259 12.32 6.26 -10.75
N PHE A 260 13.27 5.71 -9.99
CA PHE A 260 13.87 6.39 -8.83
C PHE A 260 15.37 6.64 -8.99
N SER A 261 15.99 6.17 -10.06
CA SER A 261 17.46 6.23 -10.28
C SER A 261 18.27 5.54 -9.18
N ALA A 262 17.65 4.67 -8.39
CA ALA A 262 18.23 3.90 -7.30
C ALA A 262 17.44 2.62 -7.06
N ASP A 263 18.07 1.62 -6.42
CA ASP A 263 17.37 0.45 -5.93
C ASP A 263 16.77 0.73 -4.55
N VAL A 264 15.45 0.87 -4.49
CA VAL A 264 14.66 1.10 -3.26
C VAL A 264 13.82 -0.12 -2.89
N THR A 265 14.16 -1.29 -3.40
CA THR A 265 13.37 -2.52 -3.25
C THR A 265 13.92 -3.46 -2.17
N GLN A 266 14.98 -3.03 -1.44
CA GLN A 266 15.67 -3.83 -0.41
C GLN A 266 15.68 -3.13 0.94
#